data_9969aeee0ad9c8fa1fb3ab8856d99529
#
_entry.id   9969aeee0ad9c8fa1fb3ab8856d99529
#
_cell.length_a   1.000
_cell.length_b   1.000
_cell.length_c   1.000
_cell.angle_alpha   90.00
_cell.angle_beta   90.00
_cell.angle_gamma   90.00
#
_symmetry.space_group_name_H-M   'P 1'
#
loop_
_entity.id
_entity.type
_entity.pdbx_description
1 polymer ?
#
loop_
_entity_poly.entity_id
_entity_poly.type
_entity_poly.pdbx_seq_one_letter_code
_entity_poly.pdbx_strand_id
1 'polypeptide(L)'
;KAITELDWDESELYRGVQFTLVPARHFSGRGLWDRNATLWGSWIVAADTLNVYFSGDTGYSEAFKEIGQRYGPFDVAFIDSGAYNADWSQIHMMPEETVQASIDLAASIVVPIGWSKFDLALHPWDEPAIRLVKEAESREVAVASPMIGEVFDLEEYPETRWWERLRAEFMQLIYGANS
;
A
#
# COMPACT_ATOMS: atom_id res chain seq x y z
N LYS A 1 7.29 25.41 -13.62
CA LYS A 1 7.75 24.54 -12.53
C LYS A 1 8.80 23.60 -13.09
N ALA A 2 9.91 23.40 -12.37
CA ALA A 2 10.89 22.39 -12.74
C ALA A 2 10.26 20.99 -12.50
N ILE A 3 10.49 20.07 -13.43
CA ILE A 3 10.10 18.67 -13.33
C ILE A 3 11.42 17.89 -13.35
N THR A 4 11.60 16.97 -12.42
CA THR A 4 12.70 16.00 -12.43
C THR A 4 12.11 14.64 -12.78
N GLU A 5 12.66 13.98 -13.80
CA GLU A 5 12.31 12.62 -14.18
C GLU A 5 13.41 11.69 -13.66
N LEU A 6 13.02 10.54 -13.11
CA LEU A 6 13.92 9.55 -12.55
C LEU A 6 13.72 8.21 -13.24
N ASP A 7 14.81 7.48 -13.45
CA ASP A 7 14.77 6.05 -13.78
C ASP A 7 14.81 5.22 -12.47
N TRP A 8 14.60 3.91 -12.57
CA TRP A 8 14.71 3.02 -11.42
C TRP A 8 16.10 3.11 -10.79
N ASP A 9 16.12 3.11 -9.46
CA ASP A 9 17.29 3.28 -8.60
C ASP A 9 17.95 4.66 -8.67
N GLU A 10 17.36 5.62 -9.38
CA GLU A 10 17.77 7.01 -9.35
C GLU A 10 17.12 7.78 -8.19
N SER A 11 17.83 8.79 -7.71
CA SER A 11 17.42 9.59 -6.56
C SER A 11 17.58 11.08 -6.83
N GLU A 12 16.69 11.87 -6.26
CA GLU A 12 16.77 13.34 -6.23
C GLU A 12 16.63 13.85 -4.78
N LEU A 13 17.52 14.76 -4.41
CA LEU A 13 17.47 15.42 -3.11
C LEU A 13 16.73 16.77 -3.23
N TYR A 14 15.58 16.88 -2.59
CA TYR A 14 14.81 18.11 -2.57
C TYR A 14 14.54 18.57 -1.15
N ARG A 15 15.08 19.75 -0.76
CA ARG A 15 14.89 20.38 0.55
C ARG A 15 15.23 19.49 1.76
N GLY A 16 16.25 18.68 1.65
CA GLY A 16 16.68 17.76 2.71
C GLY A 16 15.93 16.43 2.74
N VAL A 17 15.01 16.19 1.81
CA VAL A 17 14.31 14.90 1.62
C VAL A 17 14.82 14.25 0.36
N GLN A 18 15.27 13.01 0.47
CA GLN A 18 15.68 12.19 -0.68
C GLN A 18 14.50 11.39 -1.20
N PHE A 19 14.25 11.48 -2.49
CA PHE A 19 13.26 10.71 -3.23
C PHE A 19 14.01 9.72 -4.13
N THR A 20 13.73 8.43 -3.98
CA THR A 20 14.30 7.38 -4.83
C THR A 20 13.17 6.62 -5.51
N LEU A 21 13.25 6.50 -6.85
CA LEU A 21 12.33 5.64 -7.60
C LEU A 21 12.88 4.22 -7.61
N VAL A 22 12.06 3.24 -7.25
CA VAL A 22 12.44 1.82 -7.27
C VAL A 22 11.44 0.99 -8.07
N PRO A 23 11.82 -0.19 -8.57
CA PRO A 23 10.93 -1.03 -9.36
C PRO A 23 9.62 -1.39 -8.66
N ALA A 24 8.53 -1.45 -9.42
CA ALA A 24 7.26 -2.03 -9.03
C ALA A 24 6.79 -3.04 -10.08
N ARG A 25 5.95 -3.97 -9.70
CA ARG A 25 5.37 -4.96 -10.62
C ARG A 25 4.00 -4.50 -11.08
N HIS A 26 4.00 -3.63 -12.08
CA HIS A 26 2.79 -3.05 -12.67
C HIS A 26 3.01 -2.71 -14.14
N PHE A 27 2.32 -1.72 -14.65
CA PHE A 27 2.51 -1.17 -16.00
C PHE A 27 2.12 0.31 -16.01
N SER A 28 2.48 1.02 -17.08
CA SER A 28 1.96 2.35 -17.37
C SER A 28 1.06 2.34 -18.60
N GLY A 29 0.15 3.31 -18.68
CA GLY A 29 -0.71 3.53 -19.83
C GLY A 29 -2.07 4.08 -19.43
N ARG A 30 -2.63 4.94 -20.26
CA ARG A 30 -3.96 5.55 -20.08
C ARG A 30 -4.89 5.28 -21.26
N GLY A 31 -4.34 4.82 -22.37
CA GLY A 31 -5.05 4.57 -23.62
C GLY A 31 -4.66 3.24 -24.25
N LEU A 32 -5.19 2.97 -25.43
CA LEU A 32 -4.94 1.72 -26.14
C LEU A 32 -3.54 1.61 -26.76
N TRP A 33 -2.82 2.74 -26.90
CA TRP A 33 -1.59 2.84 -27.68
C TRP A 33 -0.35 3.27 -26.89
N ASP A 34 -0.52 3.57 -25.58
CA ASP A 34 0.54 4.11 -24.74
C ASP A 34 0.95 3.16 -23.59
N ARG A 35 0.61 1.88 -23.71
CA ARG A 35 1.01 0.88 -22.71
C ARG A 35 2.53 0.80 -22.59
N ASN A 36 3.04 0.98 -21.37
CA ASN A 36 4.45 1.00 -21.04
C ASN A 36 5.26 2.11 -21.76
N ALA A 37 4.60 3.18 -22.19
CA ALA A 37 5.26 4.32 -22.82
C ALA A 37 6.01 5.23 -21.83
N THR A 38 5.69 5.15 -20.55
CA THR A 38 6.38 5.82 -19.45
C THR A 38 6.79 4.80 -18.40
N LEU A 39 7.77 5.12 -17.58
CA LEU A 39 8.18 4.30 -16.47
C LEU A 39 7.11 4.34 -15.35
N TRP A 40 7.08 3.32 -14.53
CA TRP A 40 6.28 3.20 -13.32
C TRP A 40 7.17 2.69 -12.19
N GLY A 41 6.76 2.85 -10.94
CA GLY A 41 7.59 2.39 -9.82
C GLY A 41 6.98 2.73 -8.47
N SER A 42 7.70 2.32 -7.45
CA SER A 42 7.47 2.64 -6.06
C SER A 42 8.44 3.75 -5.62
N TRP A 43 8.14 4.38 -4.49
CA TRP A 43 8.93 5.48 -3.98
C TRP A 43 9.52 5.19 -2.61
N ILE A 44 10.77 5.56 -2.43
CA ILE A 44 11.38 5.71 -1.12
C ILE A 44 11.51 7.21 -0.83
N VAL A 45 11.03 7.63 0.33
CA VAL A 45 11.10 9.02 0.80
C VAL A 45 11.85 9.01 2.12
N ALA A 46 13.11 9.45 2.08
CA ALA A 46 14.00 9.42 3.23
C ALA A 46 14.38 10.83 3.67
N ALA A 47 14.25 11.08 4.97
CA ALA A 47 14.74 12.27 5.67
C ALA A 47 15.63 11.84 6.84
N ASP A 48 16.25 12.79 7.58
CA ASP A 48 17.22 12.49 8.63
C ASP A 48 16.72 11.47 9.68
N THR A 49 15.41 11.47 9.98
CA THR A 49 14.82 10.67 11.05
C THR A 49 13.62 9.82 10.58
N LEU A 50 13.35 9.76 9.28
CA LEU A 50 12.18 9.08 8.75
C LEU A 50 12.49 8.43 7.40
N ASN A 51 12.22 7.14 7.28
CA ASN A 51 12.38 6.36 6.06
C ASN A 51 11.04 5.71 5.68
N VAL A 52 10.46 6.17 4.60
CA VAL A 52 9.12 5.78 4.13
C VAL A 52 9.20 5.04 2.82
N TYR A 53 8.48 3.95 2.71
CA TYR A 53 8.22 3.27 1.45
C TYR A 53 6.78 3.50 0.99
N PHE A 54 6.58 3.79 -0.28
CA PHE A 54 5.27 3.93 -0.93
C PHE A 54 5.22 3.08 -2.20
N SER A 55 4.41 2.03 -2.20
CA SER A 55 4.40 1.06 -3.29
C SER A 55 3.79 1.59 -4.59
N GLY A 56 2.83 2.49 -4.52
CA GLY A 56 1.86 2.65 -5.62
C GLY A 56 1.09 1.34 -5.83
N ASP A 57 0.51 1.15 -7.00
CA ASP A 57 -0.13 -0.11 -7.39
C ASP A 57 0.94 -1.12 -7.80
N THR A 58 0.92 -2.32 -7.22
CA THR A 58 1.95 -3.34 -7.51
C THR A 58 1.52 -4.75 -7.10
N GLY A 59 1.93 -5.74 -7.89
CA GLY A 59 1.94 -7.13 -7.48
C GLY A 59 3.16 -7.46 -6.61
N TYR A 60 3.07 -8.55 -5.85
CA TYR A 60 4.21 -9.03 -5.06
C TYR A 60 5.34 -9.57 -5.97
N SER A 61 6.58 -9.31 -5.59
CA SER A 61 7.79 -9.86 -6.23
C SER A 61 8.99 -9.87 -5.28
N GLU A 62 10.04 -10.57 -5.64
CA GLU A 62 11.31 -10.60 -4.88
C GLU A 62 11.99 -9.22 -4.76
N ALA A 63 11.60 -8.24 -5.59
CA ALA A 63 12.10 -6.87 -5.49
C ALA A 63 11.88 -6.25 -4.10
N PHE A 64 10.84 -6.66 -3.37
CA PHE A 64 10.61 -6.18 -1.99
C PHE A 64 11.78 -6.55 -1.07
N LYS A 65 12.33 -7.76 -1.17
CA LYS A 65 13.52 -8.18 -0.41
C LYS A 65 14.75 -7.39 -0.80
N GLU A 66 14.96 -7.19 -2.09
CA GLU A 66 16.11 -6.43 -2.60
C GLU A 66 16.04 -4.97 -2.14
N ILE A 67 14.85 -4.36 -2.20
CA ILE A 67 14.60 -3.00 -1.70
C ILE A 67 14.82 -2.93 -0.19
N GLY A 68 14.29 -3.87 0.59
CA GLY A 68 14.50 -3.94 2.03
C GLY A 68 15.96 -4.08 2.43
N GLN A 69 16.71 -4.92 1.73
CA GLN A 69 18.16 -5.09 1.97
C GLN A 69 18.99 -3.85 1.63
N ARG A 70 18.60 -3.10 0.59
CA ARG A 70 19.37 -1.96 0.09
C ARG A 70 19.00 -0.65 0.77
N TYR A 71 17.74 -0.45 1.07
CA TYR A 71 17.21 0.84 1.51
C TYR A 71 16.51 0.79 2.88
N GLY A 72 16.18 -0.39 3.39
CA GLY A 72 15.56 -0.58 4.69
C GLY A 72 16.53 -0.44 5.87
N PRO A 73 16.07 -0.55 7.12
CA PRO A 73 14.66 -0.74 7.45
C PRO A 73 13.81 0.52 7.18
N PHE A 74 12.50 0.32 7.03
CA PHE A 74 11.54 1.41 6.87
C PHE A 74 10.77 1.65 8.16
N ASP A 75 10.54 2.90 8.53
CA ASP A 75 9.69 3.25 9.67
C ASP A 75 8.22 2.96 9.37
N VAL A 76 7.80 3.26 8.13
CA VAL A 76 6.45 2.96 7.64
C VAL A 76 6.46 2.61 6.15
N ALA A 77 5.65 1.62 5.79
CA ALA A 77 5.44 1.23 4.40
C ALA A 77 3.95 1.34 4.03
N PHE A 78 3.66 2.19 3.07
CA PHE A 78 2.34 2.29 2.42
C PHE A 78 2.32 1.30 1.26
N ILE A 79 1.56 0.21 1.40
CA ILE A 79 1.61 -0.91 0.46
C ILE A 79 0.22 -1.21 -0.12
N ASP A 80 0.17 -1.44 -1.43
CA ASP A 80 -1.04 -1.85 -2.15
C ASP A 80 -1.70 -3.07 -1.49
N SER A 81 -2.99 -2.98 -1.24
CA SER A 81 -3.79 -4.06 -0.65
C SER A 81 -5.22 -4.07 -1.18
N GLY A 82 -5.47 -3.36 -2.27
CA GLY A 82 -6.78 -3.26 -2.89
C GLY A 82 -6.81 -3.76 -4.32
N ALA A 83 -7.98 -3.84 -4.90
CA ALA A 83 -8.21 -4.19 -6.31
C ALA A 83 -7.56 -5.52 -6.79
N TYR A 84 -7.22 -6.43 -5.87
CA TYR A 84 -6.61 -7.72 -6.19
C TYR A 84 -7.59 -8.72 -6.80
N ASN A 85 -7.07 -9.65 -7.58
CA ASN A 85 -7.77 -10.85 -8.02
C ASN A 85 -6.75 -11.90 -8.46
N ALA A 86 -7.12 -13.18 -8.40
CA ALA A 86 -6.27 -14.27 -8.87
C ALA A 86 -5.86 -14.11 -10.35
N ASP A 87 -6.74 -13.53 -11.18
CA ASP A 87 -6.50 -13.35 -12.61
C ASP A 87 -5.47 -12.26 -12.93
N TRP A 88 -5.21 -11.33 -11.98
CA TRP A 88 -4.24 -10.24 -12.14
C TRP A 88 -3.38 -9.97 -10.90
N SER A 89 -3.13 -10.99 -10.09
CA SER A 89 -2.26 -10.90 -8.90
C SER A 89 -0.85 -10.38 -9.18
N GLN A 90 -0.46 -10.34 -10.44
CA GLN A 90 0.83 -9.81 -10.89
C GLN A 90 0.91 -8.28 -10.85
N ILE A 91 -0.22 -7.58 -10.81
CA ILE A 91 -0.27 -6.11 -10.80
C ILE A 91 -0.91 -5.55 -9.53
N HIS A 92 -1.68 -6.36 -8.80
CA HIS A 92 -2.22 -6.06 -7.47
C HIS A 92 -2.08 -7.28 -6.58
N MET A 93 -1.27 -7.17 -5.53
CA MET A 93 -0.97 -8.29 -4.63
C MET A 93 -2.16 -8.63 -3.73
N MET A 94 -2.23 -9.88 -3.30
CA MET A 94 -3.19 -10.33 -2.29
C MET A 94 -2.88 -9.69 -0.94
N PRO A 95 -3.87 -9.49 -0.04
CA PRO A 95 -3.64 -8.89 1.28
C PRO A 95 -2.59 -9.61 2.13
N GLU A 96 -2.48 -10.93 2.00
CA GLU A 96 -1.46 -11.73 2.67
C GLU A 96 -0.06 -11.45 2.10
N GLU A 97 0.03 -11.18 0.80
CA GLU A 97 1.29 -10.80 0.14
C GLU A 97 1.70 -9.37 0.55
N THR A 98 0.75 -8.47 0.84
CA THR A 98 1.03 -7.15 1.42
C THR A 98 1.75 -7.27 2.75
N VAL A 99 1.32 -8.19 3.61
CA VAL A 99 2.01 -8.49 4.89
C VAL A 99 3.39 -9.08 4.63
N GLN A 100 3.54 -9.99 3.67
CA GLN A 100 4.85 -10.53 3.30
C GLN A 100 5.78 -9.42 2.78
N ALA A 101 5.28 -8.54 1.93
CA ALA A 101 6.04 -7.42 1.39
C ALA A 101 6.55 -6.47 2.50
N SER A 102 5.73 -6.20 3.53
CA SER A 102 6.15 -5.37 4.67
C SER A 102 7.29 -6.01 5.47
N ILE A 103 7.28 -7.33 5.63
CA ILE A 103 8.35 -8.09 6.28
C ILE A 103 9.63 -8.05 5.42
N ASP A 104 9.50 -8.27 4.13
CA ASP A 104 10.62 -8.24 3.18
C ASP A 104 11.30 -6.86 3.12
N LEU A 105 10.52 -5.80 3.27
CA LEU A 105 10.99 -4.41 3.39
C LEU A 105 11.63 -4.10 4.75
N ALA A 106 11.49 -4.99 5.74
CA ALA A 106 11.80 -4.71 7.14
C ALA A 106 11.09 -3.43 7.64
N ALA A 107 9.82 -3.26 7.31
CA ALA A 107 9.00 -2.12 7.73
C ALA A 107 8.51 -2.31 9.17
N SER A 108 8.61 -1.24 9.98
CA SER A 108 8.11 -1.26 11.36
C SER A 108 6.58 -1.24 11.41
N ILE A 109 5.95 -0.50 10.50
CA ILE A 109 4.49 -0.36 10.42
C ILE A 109 4.07 -0.48 8.95
N VAL A 110 3.02 -1.26 8.65
CA VAL A 110 2.38 -1.29 7.34
C VAL A 110 1.07 -0.51 7.35
N VAL A 111 0.88 0.31 6.33
CA VAL A 111 -0.38 1.02 6.04
C VAL A 111 -0.93 0.49 4.72
N PRO A 112 -2.04 -0.26 4.71
CA PRO A 112 -2.63 -0.72 3.46
C PRO A 112 -3.23 0.45 2.68
N ILE A 113 -2.90 0.55 1.41
CA ILE A 113 -3.45 1.56 0.49
C ILE A 113 -4.22 0.91 -0.67
N GLY A 114 -4.91 1.72 -1.49
CA GLY A 114 -5.62 1.25 -2.67
C GLY A 114 -6.98 0.61 -2.39
N TRP A 115 -7.46 0.60 -1.14
CA TRP A 115 -8.73 -0.02 -0.73
C TRP A 115 -9.74 0.99 -0.16
N SER A 116 -10.93 0.54 0.17
CA SER A 116 -12.05 1.24 0.84
C SER A 116 -12.76 2.34 0.06
N LYS A 117 -12.12 3.02 -0.88
CA LYS A 117 -12.70 4.18 -1.59
C LYS A 117 -13.60 3.78 -2.75
N PHE A 118 -13.18 2.79 -3.51
CA PHE A 118 -13.89 2.29 -4.69
C PHE A 118 -13.90 0.77 -4.68
N ASP A 119 -14.96 0.20 -5.22
CA ASP A 119 -15.08 -1.23 -5.51
C ASP A 119 -14.56 -1.47 -6.94
N LEU A 120 -13.27 -1.76 -7.05
CA LEU A 120 -12.56 -1.91 -8.32
C LEU A 120 -12.28 -3.37 -8.69
N ALA A 121 -12.64 -4.31 -7.82
CA ALA A 121 -12.39 -5.73 -8.01
C ALA A 121 -13.62 -6.58 -7.60
N LEU A 122 -13.51 -7.91 -7.72
CA LEU A 122 -14.61 -8.84 -7.49
C LEU A 122 -14.72 -9.32 -6.02
N HIS A 123 -14.32 -8.50 -5.08
CA HIS A 123 -14.40 -8.77 -3.65
C HIS A 123 -15.10 -7.60 -2.92
N PRO A 124 -15.68 -7.82 -1.73
CA PRO A 124 -16.23 -6.76 -0.89
C PRO A 124 -15.19 -5.67 -0.60
N TRP A 125 -15.65 -4.42 -0.48
CA TRP A 125 -14.77 -3.26 -0.27
C TRP A 125 -13.91 -3.33 1.01
N ASP A 126 -14.37 -4.05 2.04
CA ASP A 126 -13.71 -4.22 3.34
C ASP A 126 -12.88 -5.51 3.45
N GLU A 127 -13.01 -6.43 2.48
CA GLU A 127 -12.27 -7.70 2.48
C GLU A 127 -10.75 -7.52 2.53
N PRO A 128 -10.14 -6.55 1.80
CA PRO A 128 -8.71 -6.31 1.88
C PRO A 128 -8.21 -6.10 3.31
N ALA A 129 -8.88 -5.21 4.07
CA ALA A 129 -8.51 -4.93 5.45
C ALA A 129 -8.72 -6.12 6.39
N ILE A 130 -9.84 -6.84 6.23
CA ILE A 130 -10.13 -8.04 7.03
C ILE A 130 -9.05 -9.09 6.86
N ARG A 131 -8.67 -9.39 5.61
CA ARG A 131 -7.64 -10.42 5.31
C ARG A 131 -6.25 -9.97 5.75
N LEU A 132 -5.90 -8.72 5.46
CA LEU A 132 -4.60 -8.16 5.82
C LEU A 132 -4.39 -8.18 7.34
N VAL A 133 -5.35 -7.65 8.12
CA VAL A 133 -5.22 -7.61 9.60
C VAL A 133 -5.15 -9.01 10.18
N LYS A 134 -5.93 -9.96 9.68
CA LYS A 134 -5.88 -11.36 10.10
C LYS A 134 -4.49 -11.99 9.87
N GLU A 135 -3.91 -11.76 8.71
CA GLU A 135 -2.57 -12.26 8.38
C GLU A 135 -1.50 -11.58 9.23
N ALA A 136 -1.59 -10.25 9.36
CA ALA A 136 -0.66 -9.45 10.15
C ALA A 136 -0.64 -9.87 11.62
N GLU A 137 -1.80 -10.11 12.22
CA GLU A 137 -1.92 -10.64 13.59
C GLU A 137 -1.23 -12.00 13.73
N SER A 138 -1.39 -12.90 12.76
CA SER A 138 -0.77 -14.24 12.79
C SER A 138 0.76 -14.18 12.66
N ARG A 139 1.31 -13.10 12.14
CA ARG A 139 2.74 -12.89 11.87
C ARG A 139 3.37 -11.80 12.72
N GLU A 140 2.64 -11.25 13.69
CA GLU A 140 3.09 -10.19 14.60
C GLU A 140 3.58 -8.92 13.85
N VAL A 141 2.90 -8.56 12.75
CA VAL A 141 3.18 -7.36 11.96
C VAL A 141 2.27 -6.21 12.41
N ALA A 142 2.85 -5.05 12.70
CA ALA A 142 2.11 -3.86 13.08
C ALA A 142 1.40 -3.22 11.88
N VAL A 143 0.11 -2.95 12.02
CA VAL A 143 -0.75 -2.37 10.98
C VAL A 143 -1.36 -1.07 11.47
N ALA A 144 -1.13 0.02 10.73
CA ALA A 144 -1.90 1.24 10.93
C ALA A 144 -3.05 1.29 9.90
N SER A 145 -4.25 1.51 10.39
CA SER A 145 -5.48 1.55 9.58
C SER A 145 -6.25 2.87 9.74
N PRO A 146 -5.65 4.00 9.34
CA PRO A 146 -6.31 5.30 9.46
C PRO A 146 -7.55 5.38 8.58
N MET A 147 -8.57 6.08 9.06
CA MET A 147 -9.66 6.52 8.20
C MET A 147 -9.14 7.53 7.15
N ILE A 148 -9.84 7.65 6.03
CA ILE A 148 -9.46 8.62 4.99
C ILE A 148 -9.45 10.04 5.58
N GLY A 149 -8.26 10.68 5.57
CA GLY A 149 -8.05 12.01 6.13
C GLY A 149 -7.71 12.04 7.62
N GLU A 150 -7.65 10.91 8.29
CA GLU A 150 -7.17 10.83 9.68
C GLU A 150 -5.67 11.09 9.75
N VAL A 151 -5.28 11.99 10.66
CA VAL A 151 -3.87 12.32 10.92
C VAL A 151 -3.35 11.42 12.03
N PHE A 152 -2.19 10.84 11.84
CA PHE A 152 -1.50 10.02 12.84
C PHE A 152 0.01 10.25 12.77
N ASP A 153 0.72 9.81 13.80
CA ASP A 153 2.17 9.70 13.83
C ASP A 153 2.61 8.24 14.05
N LEU A 154 3.92 8.00 14.13
CA LEU A 154 4.45 6.63 14.27
C LEU A 154 4.51 6.15 15.73
N GLU A 155 4.26 7.02 16.70
CA GLU A 155 4.18 6.70 18.14
C GLU A 155 2.76 6.29 18.51
N GLU A 156 1.75 7.02 17.94
CA GLU A 156 0.33 6.75 18.14
C GLU A 156 -0.38 6.65 16.79
N TYR A 157 -0.50 5.45 16.26
CA TYR A 157 -1.19 5.18 15.01
C TYR A 157 -2.49 4.40 15.22
N PRO A 158 -3.52 4.63 14.35
CA PRO A 158 -4.82 3.98 14.51
C PRO A 158 -4.75 2.50 14.11
N GLU A 159 -5.15 1.61 15.04
CA GLU A 159 -5.33 0.17 14.84
C GLU A 159 -6.83 -0.20 14.78
N THR A 160 -7.71 0.80 14.74
CA THR A 160 -9.16 0.61 14.80
C THR A 160 -9.69 -0.04 13.53
N ARG A 161 -10.53 -1.05 13.70
CA ARG A 161 -11.24 -1.72 12.60
C ARG A 161 -12.51 -0.96 12.23
N TRP A 162 -12.37 0.30 11.82
CA TRP A 162 -13.49 1.21 11.53
C TRP A 162 -14.44 0.66 10.43
N TRP A 163 -13.96 -0.17 9.52
CA TRP A 163 -14.75 -0.82 8.48
C TRP A 163 -15.78 -1.79 9.05
N GLU A 164 -15.52 -2.46 10.16
CA GLU A 164 -16.48 -3.38 10.82
C GLU A 164 -17.71 -2.63 11.30
N ARG A 165 -17.52 -1.43 11.88
CA ARG A 165 -18.61 -0.56 12.28
C ARG A 165 -19.42 -0.10 11.08
N LEU A 166 -18.79 0.38 10.02
CA LEU A 166 -19.49 0.84 8.82
C LEU A 166 -20.25 -0.31 8.14
N ARG A 167 -19.68 -1.50 8.11
CA ARG A 167 -20.37 -2.69 7.60
C ARG A 167 -21.62 -3.02 8.42
N ALA A 168 -21.54 -2.98 9.75
CA ALA A 168 -22.66 -3.23 10.63
C ALA A 168 -23.77 -2.19 10.43
N GLU A 169 -23.42 -0.90 10.36
CA GLU A 169 -24.36 0.20 10.09
C GLU A 169 -25.04 0.04 8.72
N PHE A 170 -24.28 -0.32 7.69
CA PHE A 170 -24.81 -0.55 6.35
C PHE A 170 -25.76 -1.75 6.29
N MET A 171 -25.43 -2.87 6.96
CA MET A 171 -26.30 -4.03 7.08
C MET A 171 -27.59 -3.72 7.82
N GLN A 172 -27.52 -2.91 8.87
CA GLN A 172 -28.70 -2.45 9.60
C GLN A 172 -29.62 -1.58 8.74
N LEU A 173 -29.06 -0.70 7.91
CA LEU A 173 -29.81 0.14 6.99
C LEU A 173 -30.55 -0.67 5.91
N ILE A 174 -29.92 -1.73 5.38
CA ILE A 174 -30.52 -2.54 4.31
C ILE A 174 -31.53 -3.56 4.85
N TYR A 175 -31.21 -4.20 5.95
CA TYR A 175 -31.99 -5.34 6.46
C TYR A 175 -32.78 -5.03 7.73
N GLY A 176 -32.40 -4.04 8.52
CA GLY A 176 -33.09 -3.66 9.76
C GLY A 176 -34.35 -2.83 9.57
N ALA A 177 -34.58 -2.30 8.37
CA ALA A 177 -35.83 -1.57 8.03
C ALA A 177 -37.04 -2.48 7.74
N ASN A 178 -36.85 -3.81 7.79
CA ASN A 178 -37.88 -4.83 7.52
C ASN A 178 -38.28 -5.66 8.76
N SER A 179 -37.92 -5.21 9.96
CA SER A 179 -38.30 -5.87 11.21
C SER A 179 -39.25 -5.01 12.06
#